data_743e5784241e300c661087a71a933942
#
_entry.id   743e5784241e300c661087a71a933942
#
_cell.length_a   1.000
_cell.length_b   1.000
_cell.length_c   1.000
_cell.angle_alpha   90.00
_cell.angle_beta   90.00
_cell.angle_gamma   90.00
#
_symmetry.space_group_name_H-M   'P 1'
#
loop_
_entity.id
_entity.type
_entity.pdbx_description
1 polymer ?
#
loop_
_entity_poly.entity_id
_entity_poly.type
_entity_poly.pdbx_seq_one_letter_code
_entity_poly.pdbx_strand_id
1 'polypeptide(L)' 'MVRKLVEQIHTDGGNYVEIACLSTDTKPTAGIITGSLALEVDTGDVYAYDEAGAQWGKIAELGGGA' A
#
# COMPACT_ATOMS: atom_id res chain seq x y z
N MET A 1 7.82 -10.57 0.34
CA MET A 1 8.77 -9.46 0.08
C MET A 1 8.02 -8.30 -0.55
N VAL A 2 8.19 -7.10 -0.02
CA VAL A 2 7.55 -5.91 -0.58
C VAL A 2 8.28 -5.50 -1.87
N ARG A 3 7.51 -5.28 -2.92
CA ARG A 3 8.06 -4.82 -4.19
C ARG A 3 7.39 -3.51 -4.61
N LYS A 4 8.19 -2.50 -4.86
CA LYS A 4 7.69 -1.21 -5.32
C LYS A 4 7.45 -1.25 -6.82
N LEU A 5 6.22 -1.03 -7.24
CA LEU A 5 5.82 -1.06 -8.65
C LEU A 5 5.87 0.32 -9.28
N VAL A 6 5.45 1.34 -8.52
CA VAL A 6 5.42 2.73 -8.96
C VAL A 6 5.88 3.59 -7.79
N GLU A 7 6.65 4.63 -8.10
CA GLU A 7 7.00 5.65 -7.11
C GLU A 7 7.02 7.01 -7.79
N GLN A 8 6.27 7.96 -7.21
CA GLN A 8 6.27 9.35 -7.66
C GLN A 8 6.69 10.23 -6.50
N ILE A 9 7.71 11.05 -6.73
CA ILE A 9 8.23 11.95 -5.71
C ILE A 9 7.35 13.18 -5.63
N HIS A 10 6.88 13.48 -4.41
CA HIS A 10 6.11 14.68 -4.12
C HIS A 10 6.87 15.55 -3.15
N THR A 11 6.68 16.86 -3.24
CA THR A 11 7.39 17.81 -2.37
C THR A 11 6.74 17.95 -1.01
N ASP A 12 5.52 17.43 -0.82
CA ASP A 12 4.71 17.63 0.38
C ASP A 12 4.58 16.36 1.19
N GLY A 13 5.60 16.00 1.94
CA GLY A 13 5.44 14.98 2.97
C GLY A 13 5.71 13.55 2.55
N GLY A 14 6.18 13.30 1.35
CA GLY A 14 6.57 11.95 0.97
C GLY A 14 6.25 11.60 -0.47
N ASN A 15 6.34 10.32 -0.78
CA ASN A 15 6.17 9.82 -2.13
C ASN A 15 4.86 9.04 -2.26
N TYR A 16 4.22 9.15 -3.42
CA TYR A 16 3.16 8.23 -3.80
C TYR A 16 3.80 6.91 -4.25
N VAL A 17 3.33 5.79 -3.70
CA VAL A 17 3.85 4.48 -4.09
C VAL A 17 2.71 3.51 -4.38
N GLU A 18 2.97 2.58 -5.30
CA GLU A 18 2.16 1.38 -5.48
C GLU A 18 3.07 0.19 -5.26
N ILE A 19 2.72 -0.65 -4.31
CA ILE A 19 3.54 -1.80 -3.94
C ILE A 19 2.77 -3.10 -4.07
N ALA A 20 3.51 -4.18 -4.26
CA ALA A 20 2.99 -5.54 -4.18
C ALA A 20 3.72 -6.26 -3.05
N CYS A 21 2.98 -7.04 -2.28
CA CYS A 21 3.54 -7.74 -1.12
C CYS A 21 2.71 -8.98 -0.79
N LEU A 22 3.15 -9.69 0.23
CA LEU A 22 2.37 -10.78 0.83
C LEU A 22 1.68 -10.27 2.10
N SER A 23 0.64 -10.95 2.53
CA SER A 23 -0.08 -10.57 3.76
C SER A 23 0.82 -10.62 4.99
N THR A 24 1.87 -11.43 4.95
CA THR A 24 2.84 -11.56 6.05
C THR A 24 3.93 -10.49 6.02
N ASP A 25 4.02 -9.70 4.96
CA ASP A 25 5.03 -8.65 4.85
C ASP A 25 4.59 -7.42 5.62
N THR A 26 5.55 -6.74 6.23
CA THR A 26 5.30 -5.45 6.87
C THR A 26 5.30 -4.36 5.81
N LYS A 27 4.16 -3.67 5.65
CA LYS A 27 4.06 -2.57 4.70
C LYS A 27 4.78 -1.33 5.25
N PRO A 28 5.47 -0.56 4.39
CA PRO A 28 6.18 0.63 4.85
C PRO A 28 5.20 1.69 5.34
N THR A 29 5.62 2.48 6.34
CA THR A 29 4.79 3.54 6.92
C THR A 29 5.50 4.88 7.00
N ALA A 30 6.67 5.02 6.40
CA ALA A 30 7.44 6.26 6.44
C ALA A 30 7.71 6.78 5.03
N GLY A 31 7.57 8.10 4.85
CA GLY A 31 7.87 8.75 3.58
C GLY A 31 6.84 8.48 2.50
N ILE A 32 5.61 8.13 2.88
CA ILE A 32 4.54 7.73 1.95
C ILE A 32 3.34 8.63 2.17
N ILE A 33 2.71 9.10 1.08
CA ILE A 33 1.54 9.96 1.18
C ILE A 33 0.25 9.15 1.20
N THR A 34 -0.79 9.76 1.75
CA THR A 34 -2.15 9.21 1.71
C THR A 34 -2.59 8.97 0.26
N GLY A 35 -3.20 7.83 0.02
CA GLY A 35 -3.64 7.43 -1.31
C GLY A 35 -2.68 6.47 -2.01
N SER A 36 -1.50 6.21 -1.43
CA SER A 36 -0.62 5.17 -1.92
C SER A 36 -1.30 3.81 -1.79
N LEU A 37 -0.99 2.88 -2.66
CA LEU A 37 -1.69 1.60 -2.76
C LEU A 37 -0.77 0.42 -2.51
N ALA A 38 -1.33 -0.65 -1.92
CA ALA A 38 -0.63 -1.91 -1.71
C ALA A 38 -1.52 -3.08 -2.13
N LEU A 39 -0.98 -3.95 -2.97
CA LEU A 39 -1.65 -5.18 -3.38
C LEU A 39 -1.03 -6.36 -2.64
N GLU A 40 -1.86 -7.10 -1.89
CA GLU A 40 -1.45 -8.38 -1.31
C GLU A 40 -1.72 -9.47 -2.31
N VAL A 41 -0.66 -10.00 -2.92
CA VAL A 41 -0.81 -10.94 -4.04
C VAL A 41 -1.29 -12.32 -3.61
N ASP A 42 -1.11 -12.68 -2.34
CA ASP A 42 -1.57 -13.96 -1.81
C ASP A 42 -3.06 -13.96 -1.41
N THR A 43 -3.59 -12.79 -1.06
CA THR A 43 -4.99 -12.67 -0.64
C THR A 43 -5.87 -12.01 -1.69
N GLY A 44 -5.29 -11.22 -2.58
CA GLY A 44 -6.02 -10.40 -3.54
C GLY A 44 -6.61 -9.14 -2.94
N ASP A 45 -6.19 -8.77 -1.75
CA ASP A 45 -6.66 -7.54 -1.08
C ASP A 45 -5.86 -6.34 -1.52
N VAL A 46 -6.52 -5.19 -1.60
CA VAL A 46 -5.87 -3.91 -1.91
C VAL A 46 -6.06 -2.96 -0.73
N TYR A 47 -4.98 -2.30 -0.36
CA TYR A 47 -4.95 -1.35 0.76
C TYR A 47 -4.55 0.03 0.27
N ALA A 48 -5.07 1.06 0.95
CA ALA A 48 -4.64 2.44 0.75
C ALA A 48 -4.02 2.97 2.03
N TYR A 49 -2.98 3.80 1.88
CA TYR A 49 -2.28 4.36 3.02
C TYR A 49 -2.97 5.61 3.55
N ASP A 50 -2.98 5.77 4.87
CA ASP A 50 -3.52 6.93 5.57
C ASP A 50 -2.43 7.54 6.45
N GLU A 51 -1.96 8.75 6.09
CA GLU A 51 -0.91 9.44 6.85
C GLU A 51 -1.37 9.82 8.25
N ALA A 52 -2.63 10.19 8.41
CA ALA A 52 -3.13 10.62 9.71
C ALA A 52 -3.04 9.53 10.77
N GLY A 53 -3.29 8.27 10.37
CA GLY A 53 -3.18 7.15 11.28
C GLY A 53 -1.89 6.36 11.13
N ALA A 54 -1.05 6.73 10.16
CA ALA A 54 0.16 5.98 9.80
C ALA A 54 -0.15 4.50 9.59
N GLN A 55 -1.22 4.21 8.86
CA GLN A 55 -1.71 2.84 8.71
C GLN A 55 -2.30 2.61 7.32
N TRP A 56 -2.32 1.34 6.94
CA TRP A 56 -2.94 0.88 5.70
C TRP A 56 -4.35 0.36 5.99
N GLY A 57 -5.33 0.79 5.21
CA GLY A 57 -6.70 0.33 5.32
C GLY A 57 -7.13 -0.44 4.08
N LYS A 58 -7.81 -1.55 4.26
CA LYS A 58 -8.30 -2.35 3.14
C LYS A 58 -9.41 -1.61 2.41
N ILE A 59 -9.27 -1.47 1.09
CA ILE A 59 -10.26 -0.77 0.26
C ILE A 59 -10.92 -1.69 -0.76
N ALA A 60 -10.34 -2.84 -1.07
CA ALA A 60 -10.91 -3.78 -2.05
C ALA A 60 -10.43 -5.19 -1.77
N GLU A 61 -11.24 -6.17 -2.18
CA GLU A 61 -10.94 -7.59 -2.02
C GLU A 61 -11.07 -8.27 -3.39
N LEU A 62 -10.03 -8.17 -4.21
CA LEU A 62 -10.09 -8.65 -5.58
C LEU A 62 -10.13 -10.17 -5.67
N GLY A 63 -9.53 -10.87 -4.71
CA GLY A 63 -9.49 -12.32 -4.67
C GLY A 63 -10.45 -12.95 -3.66
N GLY A 64 -11.12 -12.11 -2.87
CA GLY A 64 -11.84 -12.59 -1.69
C GLY A 64 -13.20 -13.20 -1.95
N GLY A 65 -13.72 -13.06 -3.14
CA GLY A 65 -15.06 -13.58 -3.46
C GLY A 65 -15.09 -14.99 -4.01
N ALA A 66 -13.96 -15.60 -4.08
CA ALA A 66 -13.87 -16.93 -4.67
C ALA A 66 -14.45 -17.99 -3.75
#